data_e313728ad3eebdf05b5c8204e38e6d3e
#
_entry.id   e313728ad3eebdf05b5c8204e38e6d3e
#
_cell.length_a   1.000
_cell.length_b   1.000
_cell.length_c   1.000
_cell.angle_alpha   90.00
_cell.angle_beta   90.00
_cell.angle_gamma   90.00
#
_symmetry.space_group_name_H-M   'P 1'
#
loop_
_entity.id
_entity.type
_entity.pdbx_description
1 polymer ?
#
loop_
_entity_poly.entity_id
_entity_poly.type
_entity_poly.pdbx_seq_one_letter_code
_entity_poly.pdbx_strand_id
1 'polypeptide(L)'
;MNFGKKIFDFATEIFHINRSITGEGVRQTLTAISKHIPKLEIKSVSSNTKVFDWVVPKEWKVNEAYIITPKGDKICDFNENNLHLMGYSIPFKGSLNLNELKNNLYTQEDQPTAIPYITSYYKERWGFCISKNQYDKLENGMYKVVVDTKLFDGVLNYGELKIKGKRKKEIFLSTYICHPSMANNELSGPTVLTFLAKWLELCEDLEFSYRIIFIPETIGSITYLSLNLEEMKENIIAGFNVSCVGDERAYSYLPSRNGNTISDQVALHVLKWIDNNFKKYSWLDRGSDERQYCAPGIDLPISTICRIKYGIYPEYHTSLDNLGDVVTAEGLNGGYWAIRRAIEAIEKNKKFKVQVLCEPQMSKRGLYPTLSKKDTYDKVKLMMDFISVCDGKNSLLNIADLLNIPIWELYELANKLESYNIISTRE
;
A
#
# COMPACT_ATOMS: atom_id res chain seq x y z
N MET A 1 -9.06 -18.47 6.15
CA MET A 1 -9.94 -18.01 5.07
C MET A 1 -9.07 -17.40 3.99
N ASN A 2 -9.16 -17.83 2.74
CA ASN A 2 -8.36 -17.26 1.65
C ASN A 2 -9.08 -16.03 1.10
N PHE A 3 -8.52 -14.85 1.31
CA PHE A 3 -9.02 -13.57 0.80
C PHE A 3 -8.51 -13.26 -0.62
N GLY A 4 -7.46 -13.93 -1.05
CA GLY A 4 -6.74 -13.62 -2.28
C GLY A 4 -7.64 -13.57 -3.51
N LYS A 5 -8.50 -14.60 -3.71
CA LYS A 5 -9.43 -14.59 -4.84
C LYS A 5 -10.36 -13.36 -4.83
N LYS A 6 -10.92 -12.99 -3.68
CA LYS A 6 -11.85 -11.85 -3.59
C LYS A 6 -11.14 -10.52 -3.88
N ILE A 7 -9.90 -10.39 -3.40
CA ILE A 7 -9.06 -9.20 -3.66
C ILE A 7 -8.70 -9.15 -5.15
N PHE A 8 -8.34 -10.30 -5.75
CA PHE A 8 -8.00 -10.41 -7.16
C PHE A 8 -9.21 -10.12 -8.07
N ASP A 9 -10.39 -10.62 -7.73
CA ASP A 9 -11.62 -10.34 -8.46
C ASP A 9 -11.92 -8.82 -8.46
N PHE A 10 -11.74 -8.16 -7.31
CA PHE A 10 -11.88 -6.71 -7.21
C PHE A 10 -10.79 -5.95 -7.99
N ALA A 11 -9.54 -6.41 -7.95
CA ALA A 11 -8.47 -5.84 -8.77
C ALA A 11 -8.81 -5.94 -10.27
N THR A 12 -9.38 -7.06 -10.72
CA THR A 12 -9.82 -7.27 -12.11
C THR A 12 -10.94 -6.29 -12.50
N GLU A 13 -11.91 -6.04 -11.60
CA GLU A 13 -13.01 -5.08 -11.84
C GLU A 13 -12.49 -3.68 -12.16
N ILE A 14 -11.45 -3.21 -11.45
CA ILE A 14 -10.97 -1.83 -11.55
C ILE A 14 -9.67 -1.67 -12.36
N PHE A 15 -9.10 -2.75 -12.92
CA PHE A 15 -7.80 -2.72 -13.62
C PHE A 15 -7.78 -1.73 -14.79
N HIS A 16 -8.80 -1.74 -15.61
CA HIS A 16 -8.88 -0.96 -16.85
C HIS A 16 -9.17 0.53 -16.64
N ILE A 17 -9.47 0.97 -15.42
CA ILE A 17 -9.76 2.37 -15.14
C ILE A 17 -8.52 3.22 -15.41
N ASN A 18 -8.65 4.27 -16.22
CA ASN A 18 -7.57 5.23 -16.46
C ASN A 18 -7.41 6.18 -15.26
N ARG A 19 -6.60 5.79 -14.30
CA ARG A 19 -6.23 6.63 -13.16
C ARG A 19 -5.11 7.59 -13.52
N SER A 20 -5.12 8.74 -12.89
CA SER A 20 -4.05 9.73 -12.91
C SER A 20 -4.04 10.48 -11.57
N ILE A 21 -3.17 11.46 -11.38
CA ILE A 21 -3.14 12.24 -10.12
C ILE A 21 -4.39 13.07 -9.88
N THR A 22 -5.24 13.28 -10.91
CA THR A 22 -6.59 13.85 -10.83
C THR A 22 -7.49 13.18 -11.86
N GLY A 23 -8.76 13.51 -11.86
CA GLY A 23 -9.69 13.17 -12.94
C GLY A 23 -10.65 12.03 -12.61
N GLU A 24 -11.44 11.66 -13.60
CA GLU A 24 -12.58 10.74 -13.47
C GLU A 24 -12.17 9.34 -13.02
N GLY A 25 -11.01 8.83 -13.47
CA GLY A 25 -10.54 7.50 -13.07
C GLY A 25 -10.29 7.35 -11.57
N VAL A 26 -9.83 8.42 -10.90
CA VAL A 26 -9.70 8.44 -9.42
C VAL A 26 -11.10 8.35 -8.78
N ARG A 27 -12.06 9.13 -9.25
CA ARG A 27 -13.44 9.10 -8.72
C ARG A 27 -14.11 7.75 -8.92
N GLN A 28 -13.96 7.14 -10.09
CA GLN A 28 -14.47 5.80 -10.39
C GLN A 28 -13.86 4.75 -9.46
N THR A 29 -12.54 4.81 -9.24
CA THR A 29 -11.83 3.92 -8.31
C THR A 29 -12.32 4.09 -6.87
N LEU A 30 -12.44 5.33 -6.39
CA LEU A 30 -12.98 5.63 -5.05
C LEU A 30 -14.44 5.17 -4.90
N THR A 31 -15.26 5.33 -5.95
CA THR A 31 -16.63 4.83 -5.97
C THR A 31 -16.67 3.29 -5.92
N ALA A 32 -15.78 2.61 -6.63
CA ALA A 32 -15.68 1.14 -6.54
C ALA A 32 -15.25 0.68 -5.14
N ILE A 33 -14.27 1.35 -4.53
CA ILE A 33 -13.82 1.08 -3.16
C ILE A 33 -14.97 1.31 -2.15
N SER A 34 -15.75 2.39 -2.29
CA SER A 34 -16.85 2.71 -1.37
C SER A 34 -17.98 1.67 -1.36
N LYS A 35 -18.13 0.87 -2.41
CA LYS A 35 -19.06 -0.29 -2.41
C LYS A 35 -18.65 -1.37 -1.40
N HIS A 36 -17.36 -1.50 -1.12
CA HIS A 36 -16.81 -2.45 -0.14
C HIS A 36 -16.75 -1.89 1.27
N ILE A 37 -16.53 -0.57 1.40
CA ILE A 37 -16.41 0.18 2.65
C ILE A 37 -17.30 1.44 2.60
N PRO A 38 -18.62 1.31 2.86
CA PRO A 38 -19.61 2.38 2.64
C PRO A 38 -19.38 3.66 3.44
N LYS A 39 -18.58 3.61 4.52
CA LYS A 39 -18.24 4.79 5.33
C LYS A 39 -17.05 5.58 4.77
N LEU A 40 -16.49 5.18 3.62
CA LEU A 40 -15.44 5.96 2.96
C LEU A 40 -15.97 7.33 2.53
N GLU A 41 -15.35 8.38 3.00
CA GLU A 41 -15.64 9.75 2.59
C GLU A 41 -14.77 10.13 1.39
N ILE A 42 -15.39 10.53 0.27
CA ILE A 42 -14.67 11.05 -0.89
C ILE A 42 -14.54 12.56 -0.74
N LYS A 43 -13.31 13.03 -0.62
CA LYS A 43 -12.98 14.46 -0.44
C LYS A 43 -12.32 15.02 -1.69
N SER A 44 -12.31 16.36 -1.78
CA SER A 44 -11.73 17.07 -2.91
C SER A 44 -11.00 18.32 -2.48
N VAL A 45 -9.92 18.66 -3.20
CA VAL A 45 -9.18 19.91 -3.04
C VAL A 45 -9.04 20.58 -4.41
N SER A 46 -9.38 21.85 -4.50
CA SER A 46 -9.40 22.59 -5.77
C SER A 46 -8.02 22.72 -6.39
N SER A 47 -7.97 22.66 -7.72
CA SER A 47 -6.77 23.05 -8.49
C SER A 47 -6.29 24.43 -8.07
N ASN A 48 -4.99 24.68 -8.21
CA ASN A 48 -4.31 25.90 -7.81
C ASN A 48 -4.23 26.14 -6.29
N THR A 49 -4.74 25.24 -5.44
CA THR A 49 -4.51 25.29 -3.98
C THR A 49 -3.04 25.10 -3.69
N LYS A 50 -2.44 26.04 -2.95
CA LYS A 50 -1.06 25.92 -2.48
C LYS A 50 -0.99 24.94 -1.30
N VAL A 51 -0.09 23.95 -1.40
CA VAL A 51 0.12 22.91 -0.41
C VAL A 51 1.62 22.76 -0.13
N PHE A 52 2.10 23.36 0.96
CA PHE A 52 3.52 23.57 1.25
C PHE A 52 4.25 24.27 0.07
N ASP A 53 5.24 23.61 -0.53
CA ASP A 53 6.00 24.12 -1.69
C ASP A 53 5.35 23.80 -3.04
N TRP A 54 4.24 23.04 -3.03
CA TRP A 54 3.56 22.55 -4.22
C TRP A 54 2.23 23.27 -4.47
N VAL A 55 1.67 23.00 -5.64
CA VAL A 55 0.33 23.48 -6.03
C VAL A 55 -0.46 22.30 -6.57
N VAL A 56 -1.72 22.16 -6.15
CA VAL A 56 -2.64 21.16 -6.69
C VAL A 56 -2.81 21.42 -8.20
N PRO A 57 -2.52 20.44 -9.09
CA PRO A 57 -2.53 20.66 -10.53
C PRO A 57 -3.95 20.81 -11.08
N LYS A 58 -4.04 21.26 -12.32
CA LYS A 58 -5.28 21.23 -13.10
C LYS A 58 -5.79 19.81 -13.24
N GLU A 59 -7.09 19.64 -13.33
CA GLU A 59 -7.69 18.34 -13.59
C GLU A 59 -7.48 17.95 -15.07
N TRP A 60 -7.17 16.67 -15.30
CA TRP A 60 -6.92 16.12 -16.62
C TRP A 60 -8.05 15.18 -17.04
N LYS A 61 -8.56 15.40 -18.26
CA LYS A 61 -9.57 14.56 -18.88
C LYS A 61 -9.08 14.07 -20.23
N VAL A 62 -9.28 12.79 -20.51
CA VAL A 62 -9.05 12.16 -21.80
C VAL A 62 -10.40 11.79 -22.41
N ASN A 63 -10.64 12.16 -23.66
CA ASN A 63 -11.76 11.69 -24.46
C ASN A 63 -11.31 10.52 -25.35
N GLU A 64 -10.25 10.73 -26.15
CA GLU A 64 -9.63 9.71 -26.99
C GLU A 64 -8.18 10.09 -27.32
N ALA A 65 -7.35 9.09 -27.65
CA ALA A 65 -6.02 9.33 -28.19
C ALA A 65 -5.58 8.13 -29.03
N TYR A 66 -5.03 8.40 -30.23
CA TYR A 66 -4.56 7.37 -31.15
C TYR A 66 -3.71 7.96 -32.28
N ILE A 67 -3.05 7.09 -33.02
CA ILE A 67 -2.28 7.41 -34.23
C ILE A 67 -2.83 6.59 -35.40
N ILE A 68 -3.03 7.21 -36.59
CA ILE A 68 -3.33 6.52 -37.83
C ILE A 68 -2.05 6.49 -38.68
N THR A 69 -1.64 5.30 -39.08
CA THR A 69 -0.46 5.07 -39.93
C THR A 69 -0.69 5.56 -41.39
N PRO A 70 0.36 5.68 -42.21
CA PRO A 70 0.20 5.99 -43.64
C PRO A 70 -0.64 4.97 -44.40
N LYS A 71 -0.75 3.72 -43.88
CA LYS A 71 -1.60 2.66 -44.49
C LYS A 71 -3.04 2.69 -44.00
N GLY A 72 -3.37 3.56 -43.05
CA GLY A 72 -4.72 3.69 -42.49
C GLY A 72 -4.97 2.87 -41.22
N ASP A 73 -3.95 2.13 -40.70
CA ASP A 73 -4.09 1.36 -39.48
C ASP A 73 -4.10 2.26 -38.25
N LYS A 74 -4.97 1.97 -37.29
CA LYS A 74 -5.00 2.64 -35.99
C LYS A 74 -4.01 1.95 -35.03
N ILE A 75 -3.10 2.72 -34.46
CA ILE A 75 -2.11 2.25 -33.48
C ILE A 75 -2.09 3.14 -32.24
N CYS A 76 -1.49 2.69 -31.17
CA CYS A 76 -1.41 3.42 -29.89
C CYS A 76 -2.79 3.89 -29.42
N ASP A 77 -3.81 3.06 -29.60
CA ASP A 77 -5.17 3.42 -29.19
C ASP A 77 -5.32 3.38 -27.67
N PHE A 78 -5.61 4.54 -27.07
CA PHE A 78 -5.88 4.69 -25.66
C PHE A 78 -7.00 3.75 -25.15
N ASN A 79 -7.98 3.45 -25.98
CA ASN A 79 -9.10 2.56 -25.63
C ASN A 79 -8.70 1.08 -25.61
N GLU A 80 -7.61 0.69 -26.29
CA GLU A 80 -7.07 -0.67 -26.23
C GLU A 80 -6.14 -0.83 -25.00
N ASN A 81 -5.29 0.16 -24.76
CA ASN A 81 -4.45 0.22 -23.58
C ASN A 81 -4.18 1.68 -23.18
N ASN A 82 -4.65 2.08 -22.02
CA ASN A 82 -4.53 3.47 -21.56
C ASN A 82 -3.06 3.91 -21.31
N LEU A 83 -2.11 2.97 -21.21
CA LEU A 83 -0.67 3.27 -21.15
C LEU A 83 -0.12 3.83 -22.47
N HIS A 84 -0.81 3.65 -23.59
CA HIS A 84 -0.40 4.25 -24.86
C HIS A 84 -0.36 5.77 -24.83
N LEU A 85 -1.16 6.42 -24.00
CA LEU A 85 -1.12 7.88 -23.86
C LEU A 85 -0.23 8.27 -22.67
N MET A 86 0.79 9.10 -22.93
CA MET A 86 1.57 9.71 -21.85
C MET A 86 0.63 10.49 -20.91
N GLY A 87 0.69 10.20 -19.61
CA GLY A 87 -0.13 10.86 -18.60
C GLY A 87 0.03 12.38 -18.61
N TYR A 88 -1.08 13.11 -18.50
CA TYR A 88 -1.16 14.58 -18.59
C TYR A 88 -0.75 15.18 -19.94
N SER A 89 -0.85 14.41 -21.03
CA SER A 89 -0.71 14.95 -22.38
C SER A 89 -1.69 16.09 -22.63
N ILE A 90 -1.17 17.23 -23.15
CA ILE A 90 -2.00 18.32 -23.68
C ILE A 90 -2.64 17.92 -25.01
N PRO A 91 -3.73 18.58 -25.44
CA PRO A 91 -4.40 18.24 -26.70
C PRO A 91 -3.49 18.49 -27.90
N PHE A 92 -3.56 17.57 -28.87
CA PHE A 92 -2.92 17.70 -30.17
C PHE A 92 -3.74 17.02 -31.26
N LYS A 93 -3.91 17.69 -32.40
CA LYS A 93 -4.54 17.11 -33.60
C LYS A 93 -3.80 17.61 -34.83
N GLY A 94 -3.22 16.70 -35.59
CA GLY A 94 -2.46 17.08 -36.79
C GLY A 94 -1.91 15.88 -37.54
N SER A 95 -1.17 16.18 -38.62
CA SER A 95 -0.41 15.18 -39.37
C SER A 95 1.07 15.48 -39.27
N LEU A 96 1.86 14.46 -38.98
CA LEU A 96 3.29 14.53 -38.76
C LEU A 96 3.99 13.50 -39.67
N ASN A 97 5.16 13.81 -40.19
CA ASN A 97 6.03 12.79 -40.77
C ASN A 97 6.66 11.92 -39.65
N LEU A 98 7.23 10.79 -40.02
CA LEU A 98 7.78 9.84 -39.05
C LEU A 98 8.83 10.45 -38.13
N ASN A 99 9.73 11.31 -38.64
CA ASN A 99 10.79 11.92 -37.83
C ASN A 99 10.21 12.90 -36.77
N GLU A 100 9.21 13.66 -37.15
CA GLU A 100 8.49 14.56 -36.22
C GLU A 100 7.73 13.76 -35.17
N LEU A 101 7.04 12.69 -35.60
CA LEU A 101 6.27 11.84 -34.67
C LEU A 101 7.18 11.18 -33.63
N LYS A 102 8.35 10.68 -34.03
CA LYS A 102 9.33 10.02 -33.16
C LYS A 102 9.77 10.87 -31.98
N ASN A 103 9.72 12.19 -32.07
CA ASN A 103 10.03 13.09 -30.95
C ASN A 103 8.99 13.01 -29.79
N ASN A 104 7.83 12.45 -30.08
CA ASN A 104 6.72 12.29 -29.12
C ASN A 104 6.38 10.81 -28.87
N LEU A 105 7.23 9.88 -29.30
CA LEU A 105 7.10 8.45 -29.04
C LEU A 105 8.11 8.02 -28.00
N TYR A 106 7.62 7.27 -27.02
CA TYR A 106 8.42 6.71 -25.92
C TYR A 106 8.38 5.19 -25.97
N THR A 107 9.54 4.57 -25.90
CA THR A 107 9.73 3.11 -25.89
C THR A 107 10.91 2.76 -25.00
N GLN A 108 11.08 1.49 -24.64
CA GLN A 108 12.26 1.01 -23.93
C GLN A 108 12.90 -0.17 -24.65
N GLU A 109 14.22 -0.19 -24.68
CA GLU A 109 15.02 -1.18 -25.42
C GLU A 109 15.04 -2.54 -24.70
N ASP A 110 15.13 -2.52 -23.36
CA ASP A 110 15.35 -3.72 -22.54
C ASP A 110 14.17 -4.69 -22.54
N GLN A 111 12.96 -4.18 -22.83
CA GLN A 111 11.72 -4.96 -22.86
C GLN A 111 10.92 -4.60 -24.13
N PRO A 112 11.27 -5.19 -25.28
CA PRO A 112 10.75 -4.75 -26.57
C PRO A 112 9.25 -4.98 -26.78
N THR A 113 8.59 -5.78 -25.96
CA THR A 113 7.13 -5.99 -25.97
C THR A 113 6.37 -5.05 -25.03
N ALA A 114 7.06 -4.40 -24.10
CA ALA A 114 6.43 -3.55 -23.09
C ALA A 114 6.05 -2.18 -23.66
N ILE A 115 4.90 -1.66 -23.21
CA ILE A 115 4.51 -0.26 -23.34
C ILE A 115 4.96 0.43 -22.04
N PRO A 116 5.89 1.40 -22.08
CA PRO A 116 6.36 2.07 -20.88
C PRO A 116 5.31 3.04 -20.34
N TYR A 117 5.34 3.28 -19.02
CA TYR A 117 4.55 4.31 -18.36
C TYR A 117 5.32 5.62 -18.26
N ILE A 118 4.82 6.67 -18.90
CA ILE A 118 5.41 8.02 -18.90
C ILE A 118 4.35 9.05 -18.50
N THR A 119 4.78 10.08 -17.78
CA THR A 119 3.90 11.19 -17.34
C THR A 119 4.51 12.56 -17.62
N SER A 120 3.67 13.58 -17.62
CA SER A 120 4.04 14.97 -17.86
C SER A 120 3.32 15.94 -16.92
N TYR A 121 3.29 15.67 -15.62
CA TYR A 121 2.41 16.35 -14.66
C TYR A 121 2.54 17.87 -14.61
N TYR A 122 3.72 18.42 -14.57
CA TYR A 122 3.95 19.87 -14.42
C TYR A 122 4.62 20.49 -15.65
N LYS A 123 4.64 19.76 -16.78
CA LYS A 123 5.22 20.22 -18.04
C LYS A 123 4.25 20.00 -19.19
N GLU A 124 3.83 21.06 -19.85
CA GLU A 124 2.92 21.01 -20.99
C GLU A 124 3.58 20.37 -22.21
N ARG A 125 3.25 19.11 -22.46
CA ARG A 125 3.67 18.33 -23.63
C ARG A 125 2.67 17.20 -23.87
N TRP A 126 2.73 16.58 -25.03
CA TRP A 126 1.98 15.37 -25.37
C TRP A 126 2.92 14.27 -25.87
N GLY A 127 2.47 13.03 -25.84
CA GLY A 127 3.23 11.91 -26.37
C GLY A 127 2.49 10.60 -26.27
N PHE A 128 3.02 9.60 -26.98
CA PHE A 128 2.54 8.23 -26.92
C PHE A 128 3.64 7.29 -26.44
N CYS A 129 3.23 6.26 -25.71
CA CYS A 129 4.07 5.14 -25.34
C CYS A 129 3.75 3.96 -26.26
N ILE A 130 4.77 3.32 -26.75
CA ILE A 130 4.66 2.23 -27.76
C ILE A 130 5.71 1.16 -27.45
N SER A 131 5.40 -0.11 -27.73
CA SER A 131 6.40 -1.16 -27.59
C SER A 131 7.52 -0.98 -28.62
N LYS A 132 8.76 -1.35 -28.28
CA LYS A 132 9.90 -1.26 -29.18
C LYS A 132 9.65 -2.06 -30.46
N ASN A 133 9.02 -3.24 -30.35
CA ASN A 133 8.65 -4.07 -31.49
C ASN A 133 7.71 -3.38 -32.49
N GLN A 134 6.79 -2.56 -32.00
CA GLN A 134 5.90 -1.75 -32.86
C GLN A 134 6.62 -0.51 -33.39
N TYR A 135 7.42 0.15 -32.55
CA TYR A 135 8.20 1.33 -32.93
C TYR A 135 9.13 1.06 -34.11
N ASP A 136 9.83 -0.10 -34.11
CA ASP A 136 10.78 -0.48 -35.16
C ASP A 136 10.13 -0.83 -36.50
N LYS A 137 8.82 -1.11 -36.48
CA LYS A 137 8.02 -1.41 -37.67
C LYS A 137 7.38 -0.16 -38.30
N LEU A 138 7.59 1.03 -37.71
CA LEU A 138 7.03 2.26 -38.27
C LEU A 138 7.69 2.62 -39.60
N GLU A 139 6.89 2.81 -40.64
CA GLU A 139 7.35 3.10 -41.99
C GLU A 139 7.36 4.62 -42.26
N ASN A 140 8.18 5.07 -43.22
CA ASN A 140 8.15 6.47 -43.63
C ASN A 140 6.79 6.84 -44.23
N GLY A 141 6.31 8.03 -43.90
CA GLY A 141 5.02 8.53 -44.34
C GLY A 141 4.39 9.56 -43.42
N MET A 142 3.15 9.93 -43.73
CA MET A 142 2.37 10.87 -42.92
C MET A 142 1.46 10.12 -41.97
N TYR A 143 1.55 10.45 -40.72
CA TYR A 143 0.74 9.91 -39.62
C TYR A 143 -0.28 10.95 -39.17
N LYS A 144 -1.54 10.55 -39.02
CA LYS A 144 -2.52 11.40 -38.35
C LYS A 144 -2.52 11.12 -36.87
N VAL A 145 -2.35 12.15 -36.06
CA VAL A 145 -2.24 12.05 -34.60
C VAL A 145 -3.44 12.76 -33.98
N VAL A 146 -4.10 12.08 -33.05
CA VAL A 146 -5.20 12.62 -32.27
C VAL A 146 -4.90 12.39 -30.79
N VAL A 147 -4.82 13.48 -30.03
CA VAL A 147 -4.80 13.52 -28.57
C VAL A 147 -5.93 14.47 -28.18
N ASP A 148 -7.11 13.93 -27.92
CA ASP A 148 -8.25 14.69 -27.44
C ASP A 148 -8.30 14.64 -25.92
N THR A 149 -7.62 15.61 -25.32
CA THR A 149 -7.53 15.77 -23.88
C THR A 149 -7.89 17.19 -23.47
N LYS A 150 -8.13 17.40 -22.19
CA LYS A 150 -8.39 18.73 -21.63
C LYS A 150 -7.76 18.86 -20.25
N LEU A 151 -7.07 19.98 -20.03
CA LEU A 151 -6.65 20.45 -18.72
C LEU A 151 -7.53 21.63 -18.31
N PHE A 152 -8.10 21.58 -17.11
CA PHE A 152 -9.01 22.60 -16.61
C PHE A 152 -8.91 22.74 -15.09
N ASP A 153 -9.39 23.86 -14.57
CA ASP A 153 -9.51 24.04 -13.13
C ASP A 153 -10.61 23.11 -12.59
N GLY A 154 -10.21 22.16 -11.81
CA GLY A 154 -11.04 21.09 -11.29
C GLY A 154 -10.62 20.74 -9.86
N VAL A 155 -10.55 19.45 -9.54
CA VAL A 155 -10.22 18.99 -8.17
C VAL A 155 -9.29 17.77 -8.16
N LEU A 156 -8.48 17.69 -7.10
CA LEU A 156 -7.81 16.46 -6.67
C LEU A 156 -8.75 15.75 -5.69
N ASN A 157 -9.07 14.48 -5.97
CA ASN A 157 -9.92 13.67 -5.12
C ASN A 157 -9.10 12.66 -4.32
N TYR A 158 -9.56 12.36 -3.10
CA TYR A 158 -9.03 11.27 -2.26
C TYR A 158 -10.15 10.67 -1.39
N GLY A 159 -9.94 9.44 -0.94
CA GLY A 159 -10.84 8.77 -0.01
C GLY A 159 -10.25 8.76 1.40
N GLU A 160 -11.05 9.06 2.40
CA GLU A 160 -10.68 8.96 3.81
C GLU A 160 -11.69 8.10 4.57
N LEU A 161 -11.20 7.16 5.36
CA LEU A 161 -11.99 6.41 6.33
C LEU A 161 -11.36 6.56 7.71
N LYS A 162 -12.14 7.05 8.68
CA LYS A 162 -11.74 7.09 10.09
C LYS A 162 -12.57 6.06 10.86
N ILE A 163 -11.90 5.13 11.56
CA ILE A 163 -12.53 4.14 12.44
C ILE A 163 -12.15 4.47 13.87
N LYS A 164 -13.13 4.63 14.73
CA LYS A 164 -12.91 4.98 16.13
C LYS A 164 -12.61 3.72 16.94
N GLY A 165 -11.49 3.72 17.65
CA GLY A 165 -11.14 2.75 18.69
C GLY A 165 -11.35 3.33 20.10
N LYS A 166 -10.87 2.61 21.11
CA LYS A 166 -10.91 3.03 22.53
C LYS A 166 -10.04 4.25 22.78
N ARG A 167 -8.88 4.32 22.11
CA ARG A 167 -7.93 5.43 22.24
C ARG A 167 -8.02 6.39 21.06
N LYS A 168 -7.79 7.67 21.33
CA LYS A 168 -7.66 8.70 20.29
C LYS A 168 -6.43 8.51 19.40
N LYS A 169 -5.39 7.82 19.90
CA LYS A 169 -4.18 7.50 19.14
C LYS A 169 -4.53 6.65 17.92
N GLU A 170 -3.88 6.95 16.78
CA GLU A 170 -4.26 6.42 15.48
C GLU A 170 -3.16 5.51 14.88
N ILE A 171 -3.61 4.45 14.21
CA ILE A 171 -2.81 3.71 13.23
C ILE A 171 -3.17 4.25 11.85
N PHE A 172 -2.15 4.66 11.10
CA PHE A 172 -2.31 5.27 9.77
C PHE A 172 -2.02 4.25 8.66
N LEU A 173 -2.94 4.11 7.71
CA LEU A 173 -2.77 3.26 6.54
C LEU A 173 -2.99 4.10 5.28
N SER A 174 -2.05 4.08 4.37
CA SER A 174 -2.11 4.84 3.12
C SER A 174 -1.81 3.98 1.92
N THR A 175 -2.50 4.24 0.81
CA THR A 175 -2.21 3.67 -0.50
C THR A 175 -2.52 4.68 -1.60
N TYR A 176 -1.81 4.60 -2.71
CA TYR A 176 -2.06 5.49 -3.84
C TYR A 176 -3.00 4.88 -4.90
N ILE A 177 -3.68 5.76 -5.63
CA ILE A 177 -4.71 5.43 -6.63
C ILE A 177 -4.58 6.31 -7.87
N CYS A 178 -3.39 6.43 -8.45
CA CYS A 178 -3.13 7.41 -9.50
C CYS A 178 -2.40 6.90 -10.74
N HIS A 179 -2.16 5.59 -10.85
CA HIS A 179 -1.54 5.03 -12.04
C HIS A 179 -2.56 4.27 -12.88
N PRO A 180 -2.50 4.37 -14.22
CA PRO A 180 -3.34 3.57 -15.10
C PRO A 180 -2.88 2.11 -15.09
N SER A 181 -3.69 1.22 -15.54
CA SER A 181 -3.51 -0.23 -15.81
C SER A 181 -2.16 -0.85 -15.51
N MET A 182 -1.72 -0.76 -14.26
CA MET A 182 -0.57 -1.48 -13.69
C MET A 182 -1.03 -2.22 -12.44
N ALA A 183 -0.57 -3.45 -12.25
CA ALA A 183 -1.15 -4.35 -11.26
C ALA A 183 -0.45 -4.27 -9.91
N ASN A 184 0.85 -4.57 -9.84
CA ASN A 184 1.55 -4.62 -8.56
C ASN A 184 1.89 -3.23 -8.03
N ASN A 185 2.37 -2.35 -8.93
CA ASN A 185 2.70 -0.98 -8.56
C ASN A 185 1.48 -0.15 -8.15
N GLU A 186 0.32 -0.40 -8.73
CA GLU A 186 -0.90 0.40 -8.48
C GLU A 186 -1.96 -0.37 -7.72
N LEU A 187 -2.58 -1.39 -8.34
CA LEU A 187 -3.83 -1.99 -7.84
C LEU A 187 -3.66 -2.84 -6.60
N SER A 188 -2.51 -3.45 -6.42
CA SER A 188 -2.28 -4.33 -5.27
C SER A 188 -2.50 -3.61 -3.94
N GLY A 189 -2.02 -2.36 -3.83
CA GLY A 189 -2.19 -1.53 -2.64
C GLY A 189 -3.66 -1.23 -2.31
N PRO A 190 -4.39 -0.51 -3.16
CA PRO A 190 -5.77 -0.14 -2.86
C PRO A 190 -6.71 -1.33 -2.71
N THR A 191 -6.50 -2.42 -3.45
CA THR A 191 -7.34 -3.61 -3.31
C THR A 191 -7.10 -4.32 -1.98
N VAL A 192 -5.85 -4.53 -1.58
CA VAL A 192 -5.52 -5.11 -0.26
C VAL A 192 -6.00 -4.19 0.86
N LEU A 193 -5.76 -2.87 0.78
CA LEU A 193 -6.18 -1.93 1.80
C LEU A 193 -7.71 -1.84 1.95
N THR A 194 -8.46 -1.99 0.87
CA THR A 194 -9.94 -2.06 0.91
C THR A 194 -10.41 -3.23 1.77
N PHE A 195 -9.81 -4.41 1.63
CA PHE A 195 -10.19 -5.58 2.42
C PHE A 195 -9.67 -5.53 3.85
N LEU A 196 -8.54 -4.87 4.10
CA LEU A 196 -8.07 -4.56 5.47
C LEU A 196 -9.01 -3.57 6.16
N ALA A 197 -9.44 -2.51 5.48
CA ALA A 197 -10.40 -1.55 5.99
C ALA A 197 -11.74 -2.22 6.33
N LYS A 198 -12.26 -3.06 5.42
CA LYS A 198 -13.47 -3.84 5.65
C LYS A 198 -13.34 -4.78 6.86
N TRP A 199 -12.19 -5.40 7.06
CA TRP A 199 -11.94 -6.21 8.25
C TRP A 199 -11.94 -5.36 9.52
N LEU A 200 -11.26 -4.21 9.50
CA LEU A 200 -11.22 -3.29 10.65
C LEU A 200 -12.60 -2.75 11.03
N GLU A 201 -13.46 -2.45 10.05
CA GLU A 201 -14.85 -2.03 10.34
C GLU A 201 -15.70 -3.10 11.03
N LEU A 202 -15.31 -4.38 10.90
CA LEU A 202 -15.98 -5.51 11.56
C LEU A 202 -15.40 -5.85 12.95
N CYS A 203 -14.30 -5.20 13.33
CA CYS A 203 -13.70 -5.39 14.65
C CYS A 203 -14.44 -4.53 15.70
N GLU A 204 -15.00 -5.18 16.71
CA GLU A 204 -15.78 -4.49 17.76
C GLU A 204 -14.92 -3.87 18.86
N ASP A 205 -13.69 -4.36 19.06
CA ASP A 205 -12.85 -4.04 20.23
C ASP A 205 -11.45 -3.57 19.83
N LEU A 206 -11.39 -2.50 19.00
CA LEU A 206 -10.13 -1.89 18.60
C LEU A 206 -9.55 -1.03 19.73
N GLU A 207 -8.28 -1.24 20.05
CA GLU A 207 -7.56 -0.43 21.05
C GLU A 207 -7.27 0.96 20.51
N PHE A 208 -6.83 1.06 19.25
CA PHE A 208 -6.49 2.31 18.58
C PHE A 208 -7.54 2.71 17.55
N SER A 209 -7.63 4.01 17.29
CA SER A 209 -8.37 4.54 16.15
C SER A 209 -7.56 4.31 14.85
N TYR A 210 -8.24 4.35 13.71
CA TYR A 210 -7.61 4.18 12.40
C TYR A 210 -7.91 5.36 11.50
N ARG A 211 -6.88 5.76 10.76
CA ARG A 211 -6.97 6.74 9.68
C ARG A 211 -6.47 6.05 8.42
N ILE A 212 -7.37 5.81 7.46
CA ILE A 212 -7.11 5.07 6.23
C ILE A 212 -7.36 5.99 5.06
N ILE A 213 -6.39 6.13 4.15
CA ILE A 213 -6.52 7.00 2.99
C ILE A 213 -6.19 6.29 1.69
N PHE A 214 -6.94 6.63 0.64
CA PHE A 214 -6.75 6.27 -0.75
C PHE A 214 -6.52 7.57 -1.53
N ILE A 215 -5.30 7.78 -2.04
CA ILE A 215 -4.88 9.13 -2.42
C ILE A 215 -3.97 9.08 -3.67
N PRO A 216 -3.93 10.09 -4.54
CA PRO A 216 -2.90 10.19 -5.56
C PRO A 216 -1.51 10.29 -4.95
N GLU A 217 -0.54 9.54 -5.46
CA GLU A 217 0.84 9.54 -4.98
C GLU A 217 1.46 10.93 -5.03
N THR A 218 2.34 11.23 -4.09
CA THR A 218 3.11 12.47 -3.98
C THR A 218 2.24 13.70 -3.76
N ILE A 219 1.62 14.24 -4.80
CA ILE A 219 0.82 15.48 -4.68
C ILE A 219 -0.39 15.29 -3.76
N GLY A 220 -1.01 14.12 -3.77
CA GLY A 220 -2.10 13.80 -2.86
C GLY A 220 -1.65 13.71 -1.42
N SER A 221 -0.59 12.95 -1.12
CA SER A 221 -0.04 12.83 0.24
C SER A 221 0.46 14.17 0.78
N ILE A 222 1.10 15.00 -0.05
CA ILE A 222 1.50 16.37 0.29
C ILE A 222 0.25 17.23 0.59
N THR A 223 -0.78 17.13 -0.25
CA THR A 223 -2.04 17.84 -0.04
C THR A 223 -2.70 17.42 1.28
N TYR A 224 -2.78 16.12 1.53
CA TYR A 224 -3.38 15.59 2.76
C TYR A 224 -2.60 16.04 4.01
N LEU A 225 -1.27 15.97 3.97
CA LEU A 225 -0.40 16.46 5.04
C LEU A 225 -0.59 17.95 5.28
N SER A 226 -0.70 18.78 4.24
CA SER A 226 -0.89 20.22 4.41
C SER A 226 -2.18 20.60 5.14
N LEU A 227 -3.19 19.74 5.05
CA LEU A 227 -4.51 19.95 5.68
C LEU A 227 -4.63 19.34 7.09
N ASN A 228 -3.80 18.32 7.41
CA ASN A 228 -4.02 17.50 8.60
C ASN A 228 -2.77 17.32 9.48
N LEU A 229 -1.65 17.98 9.19
CA LEU A 229 -0.34 17.69 9.78
C LEU A 229 -0.34 17.68 11.30
N GLU A 230 -0.90 18.71 11.93
CA GLU A 230 -0.85 18.85 13.39
C GLU A 230 -1.63 17.73 14.09
N GLU A 231 -2.84 17.40 13.57
CA GLU A 231 -3.64 16.28 14.08
C GLU A 231 -2.92 14.94 13.88
N MET A 232 -2.29 14.75 12.72
CA MET A 232 -1.54 13.53 12.41
C MET A 232 -0.32 13.37 13.32
N LYS A 233 0.45 14.43 13.56
CA LYS A 233 1.61 14.41 14.48
C LYS A 233 1.20 14.15 15.93
N GLU A 234 0.06 14.69 16.35
CA GLU A 234 -0.46 14.43 17.70
C GLU A 234 -0.92 12.98 17.88
N ASN A 235 -1.60 12.41 16.88
CA ASN A 235 -2.36 11.18 17.09
C ASN A 235 -1.71 9.92 16.50
N ILE A 236 -0.99 10.01 15.38
CA ILE A 236 -0.43 8.83 14.72
C ILE A 236 0.75 8.27 15.52
N ILE A 237 0.63 7.03 15.95
CA ILE A 237 1.68 6.30 16.68
C ILE A 237 2.36 5.23 15.85
N ALA A 238 1.71 4.79 14.79
CA ALA A 238 2.21 3.77 13.87
C ALA A 238 1.50 3.89 12.52
N GLY A 239 2.06 3.30 11.48
CA GLY A 239 1.36 3.18 10.21
C GLY A 239 2.16 2.48 9.13
N PHE A 240 1.47 2.19 8.03
CA PHE A 240 2.04 1.50 6.87
C PHE A 240 1.63 2.18 5.58
N ASN A 241 2.61 2.38 4.69
CA ASN A 241 2.37 2.66 3.29
C ASN A 241 2.14 1.33 2.57
N VAL A 242 0.96 1.14 1.96
CA VAL A 242 0.52 -0.12 1.35
C VAL A 242 0.64 -0.03 -0.15
N SER A 243 1.66 -0.67 -0.71
CA SER A 243 2.01 -0.63 -2.13
C SER A 243 2.82 -1.85 -2.50
N CYS A 244 2.74 -2.31 -3.74
CA CYS A 244 3.46 -3.48 -4.26
C CYS A 244 3.28 -4.73 -3.37
N VAL A 245 2.04 -5.11 -3.11
CA VAL A 245 1.67 -6.18 -2.17
C VAL A 245 1.02 -7.39 -2.84
N GLY A 246 1.15 -7.52 -4.17
CA GLY A 246 0.38 -8.49 -4.96
C GLY A 246 1.16 -9.60 -5.64
N ASP A 247 2.49 -9.55 -5.70
CA ASP A 247 3.31 -10.60 -6.32
C ASP A 247 3.73 -11.69 -5.32
N GLU A 248 4.40 -12.77 -5.82
CA GLU A 248 4.83 -13.89 -4.99
C GLU A 248 6.36 -13.98 -4.81
N ARG A 249 7.14 -13.07 -5.38
CA ARG A 249 8.61 -13.18 -5.51
C ARG A 249 9.35 -12.98 -4.20
N ALA A 250 8.85 -12.11 -3.32
CA ALA A 250 9.51 -11.81 -2.06
C ALA A 250 8.54 -11.21 -1.04
N TYR A 251 8.99 -11.10 0.19
CA TYR A 251 8.52 -10.10 1.16
C TYR A 251 9.63 -9.08 1.39
N SER A 252 9.25 -7.84 1.61
CA SER A 252 10.18 -6.73 1.70
C SER A 252 9.77 -5.75 2.80
N TYR A 253 10.79 -5.19 3.45
CA TYR A 253 10.65 -4.15 4.45
C TYR A 253 11.47 -2.92 4.05
N LEU A 254 10.81 -1.76 4.07
CA LEU A 254 11.47 -0.47 3.95
C LEU A 254 11.15 0.35 5.21
N PRO A 255 12.18 0.83 5.92
CA PRO A 255 12.02 1.49 7.21
C PRO A 255 11.36 2.87 7.11
N SER A 256 10.78 3.31 8.24
CA SER A 256 10.58 4.73 8.49
C SER A 256 11.92 5.46 8.50
N ARG A 257 11.91 6.81 8.39
CA ARG A 257 13.16 7.59 8.48
C ARG A 257 13.89 7.38 9.82
N ASN A 258 13.16 7.16 10.90
CA ASN A 258 13.72 6.86 12.21
C ASN A 258 14.34 5.44 12.27
N GLY A 259 13.74 4.46 11.56
CA GLY A 259 14.21 3.07 11.49
C GLY A 259 13.96 2.23 12.75
N ASN A 260 13.35 2.80 13.80
CA ASN A 260 13.08 2.08 15.05
C ASN A 260 11.73 2.46 15.69
N THR A 261 10.77 2.85 14.88
CA THR A 261 9.39 3.09 15.34
C THR A 261 8.68 1.76 15.63
N ILE A 262 7.52 1.82 16.26
CA ILE A 262 6.72 0.60 16.48
C ILE A 262 6.33 -0.07 15.15
N SER A 263 6.10 0.71 14.09
CA SER A 263 5.86 0.18 12.74
C SER A 263 7.05 -0.63 12.22
N ASP A 264 8.28 -0.13 12.45
CA ASP A 264 9.50 -0.81 12.05
C ASP A 264 9.70 -2.13 12.82
N GLN A 265 9.55 -2.06 14.15
CA GLN A 265 9.72 -3.22 15.03
C GLN A 265 8.74 -4.34 14.68
N VAL A 266 7.46 -3.98 14.50
CA VAL A 266 6.41 -4.94 14.15
C VAL A 266 6.61 -5.50 12.74
N ALA A 267 6.97 -4.67 11.76
CA ALA A 267 7.25 -5.13 10.41
C ALA A 267 8.38 -6.16 10.37
N LEU A 268 9.49 -5.88 11.05
CA LEU A 268 10.63 -6.80 11.15
C LEU A 268 10.25 -8.10 11.84
N HIS A 269 9.51 -8.02 12.95
CA HIS A 269 9.03 -9.20 13.67
C HIS A 269 8.14 -10.08 12.80
N VAL A 270 7.10 -9.49 12.21
CA VAL A 270 6.12 -10.22 11.39
C VAL A 270 6.78 -10.86 10.18
N LEU A 271 7.61 -10.12 9.46
CA LEU A 271 8.26 -10.63 8.26
C LEU A 271 9.25 -11.75 8.58
N LYS A 272 10.00 -11.68 9.69
CA LYS A 272 10.88 -12.76 10.16
C LYS A 272 10.16 -14.11 10.26
N TRP A 273 8.89 -14.10 10.65
CA TRP A 273 8.11 -15.31 10.88
C TRP A 273 7.25 -15.73 9.66
N ILE A 274 7.08 -14.86 8.68
CA ILE A 274 6.41 -15.19 7.42
C ILE A 274 7.42 -15.74 6.39
N ASP A 275 8.57 -15.09 6.27
CA ASP A 275 9.63 -15.41 5.34
C ASP A 275 10.98 -14.98 5.93
N ASN A 276 11.77 -15.92 6.39
CA ASN A 276 13.08 -15.64 7.00
C ASN A 276 14.11 -15.03 6.01
N ASN A 277 13.81 -15.09 4.71
CA ASN A 277 14.64 -14.53 3.62
C ASN A 277 14.11 -13.19 3.10
N PHE A 278 13.15 -12.54 3.82
CA PHE A 278 12.60 -11.27 3.38
C PHE A 278 13.69 -10.22 3.15
N LYS A 279 13.44 -9.33 2.20
CA LYS A 279 14.39 -8.29 1.80
C LYS A 279 14.29 -7.09 2.72
N LYS A 280 15.44 -6.57 3.15
CA LYS A 280 15.53 -5.34 3.94
C LYS A 280 16.16 -4.24 3.09
N TYR A 281 15.52 -3.10 3.07
CA TYR A 281 15.99 -1.90 2.39
C TYR A 281 16.40 -0.84 3.40
N SER A 282 17.13 0.15 2.96
CA SER A 282 17.45 1.35 3.76
C SER A 282 16.41 2.44 3.51
N TRP A 283 16.35 3.43 4.40
CA TRP A 283 15.57 4.63 4.15
C TRP A 283 15.95 5.35 2.84
N LEU A 284 17.17 5.20 2.38
CA LEU A 284 17.64 5.81 1.13
C LEU A 284 17.04 5.16 -0.12
N ASP A 285 16.47 3.96 0.01
CA ASP A 285 15.77 3.23 -1.06
C ASP A 285 14.28 3.60 -1.17
N ARG A 286 13.83 4.60 -0.41
CA ARG A 286 12.46 5.13 -0.48
C ARG A 286 12.12 5.67 -1.86
N GLY A 287 10.87 5.59 -2.26
CA GLY A 287 10.43 6.05 -3.59
C GLY A 287 8.93 6.29 -3.72
N SER A 288 8.13 5.91 -2.72
CA SER A 288 6.68 6.11 -2.68
C SER A 288 6.28 7.13 -1.61
N ASP A 289 5.04 7.12 -1.13
CA ASP A 289 4.49 8.14 -0.22
C ASP A 289 5.11 8.15 1.17
N GLU A 290 5.80 7.08 1.61
CA GLU A 290 6.57 7.09 2.85
C GLU A 290 7.59 8.24 2.88
N ARG A 291 8.13 8.64 1.70
CA ARG A 291 9.04 9.79 1.60
C ARG A 291 8.41 11.12 1.99
N GLN A 292 7.08 11.24 1.87
CA GLN A 292 6.34 12.42 2.30
C GLN A 292 5.98 12.32 3.78
N TYR A 293 5.44 11.18 4.21
CA TYR A 293 5.03 10.97 5.61
C TYR A 293 6.19 11.01 6.60
N CYS A 294 7.35 10.52 6.19
CA CYS A 294 8.56 10.51 7.03
C CYS A 294 9.56 11.63 6.68
N ALA A 295 9.18 12.62 5.85
CA ALA A 295 10.06 13.74 5.52
C ALA A 295 10.52 14.49 6.78
N PRO A 296 11.72 15.12 6.76
CA PRO A 296 12.18 15.94 7.87
C PRO A 296 11.15 17.02 8.26
N GLY A 297 10.80 17.08 9.55
CA GLY A 297 9.78 17.99 10.07
C GLY A 297 8.35 17.44 10.04
N ILE A 298 8.07 16.41 9.22
CA ILE A 298 6.83 15.61 9.27
C ILE A 298 7.02 14.48 10.27
N ASP A 299 7.99 13.59 10.02
CA ASP A 299 8.49 12.55 10.94
C ASP A 299 7.44 11.57 11.48
N LEU A 300 6.42 11.25 10.69
CA LEU A 300 5.45 10.24 11.07
C LEU A 300 6.08 8.83 11.10
N PRO A 301 5.66 7.96 12.03
CA PRO A 301 6.23 6.62 12.22
C PRO A 301 5.66 5.61 11.20
N ILE A 302 5.93 5.84 9.92
CA ILE A 302 5.38 5.05 8.82
C ILE A 302 6.47 4.19 8.20
N SER A 303 6.27 2.87 8.15
CA SER A 303 7.11 1.94 7.41
C SER A 303 6.35 1.30 6.24
N THR A 304 7.05 0.54 5.40
CA THR A 304 6.42 -0.17 4.29
C THR A 304 6.68 -1.67 4.42
N ILE A 305 5.60 -2.44 4.40
CA ILE A 305 5.60 -3.89 4.17
C ILE A 305 5.10 -4.09 2.75
N CYS A 306 5.93 -4.63 1.88
CA CYS A 306 5.53 -4.95 0.51
C CYS A 306 5.96 -6.38 0.13
N ARG A 307 5.51 -6.85 -1.02
CA ARG A 307 6.04 -8.06 -1.66
C ARG A 307 7.36 -7.66 -2.33
N ILE A 308 7.49 -7.70 -3.64
CA ILE A 308 8.66 -7.11 -4.25
C ILE A 308 8.56 -5.57 -4.23
N LYS A 309 9.65 -4.90 -3.85
CA LYS A 309 9.68 -3.44 -3.76
C LYS A 309 9.56 -2.81 -5.16
N TYR A 310 8.84 -1.68 -5.26
CA TYR A 310 8.80 -0.84 -6.46
C TYR A 310 10.22 -0.50 -6.97
N GLY A 311 10.35 -0.35 -8.27
CA GLY A 311 11.63 -0.05 -8.94
C GLY A 311 12.65 -1.18 -8.98
N ILE A 312 12.30 -2.40 -8.48
CA ILE A 312 13.23 -3.53 -8.43
C ILE A 312 12.87 -4.62 -9.45
N TYR A 313 11.57 -4.85 -9.70
CA TYR A 313 11.13 -5.88 -10.62
C TYR A 313 11.08 -5.36 -12.07
N PRO A 314 11.36 -6.22 -13.07
CA PRO A 314 11.53 -5.76 -14.45
C PRO A 314 10.26 -5.17 -15.08
N GLU A 315 9.09 -5.63 -14.70
CA GLU A 315 7.80 -5.18 -15.23
C GLU A 315 7.34 -3.82 -14.68
N TYR A 316 8.06 -3.30 -13.67
CA TYR A 316 7.73 -2.03 -13.03
C TYR A 316 7.58 -0.89 -14.05
N HIS A 317 6.49 -0.13 -13.94
CA HIS A 317 6.16 1.00 -14.82
C HIS A 317 6.06 0.62 -16.31
N THR A 318 5.49 -0.55 -16.58
CA THR A 318 5.19 -1.02 -17.94
C THR A 318 3.85 -1.77 -18.02
N SER A 319 3.38 -2.02 -19.24
CA SER A 319 2.21 -2.86 -19.51
C SER A 319 2.39 -4.33 -19.11
N LEU A 320 3.61 -4.75 -18.78
CA LEU A 320 3.90 -6.11 -18.31
C LEU A 320 3.60 -6.28 -16.82
N ASP A 321 3.42 -5.19 -16.06
CA ASP A 321 2.91 -5.23 -14.68
C ASP A 321 1.40 -5.49 -14.68
N ASN A 322 1.01 -6.73 -14.90
CA ASN A 322 -0.35 -7.17 -15.17
C ASN A 322 -0.91 -8.11 -14.09
N LEU A 323 -2.23 -8.36 -14.20
CA LEU A 323 -2.93 -9.35 -13.39
C LEU A 323 -2.77 -10.75 -14.01
N GLY A 324 -2.43 -11.73 -13.19
CA GLY A 324 -2.21 -13.12 -13.57
C GLY A 324 -0.74 -13.51 -13.66
N ASP A 325 0.09 -12.70 -14.30
CA ASP A 325 1.52 -13.00 -14.42
C ASP A 325 2.36 -12.40 -13.28
N VAL A 326 2.11 -11.14 -12.92
CA VAL A 326 2.81 -10.44 -11.84
C VAL A 326 2.02 -10.47 -10.55
N VAL A 327 0.76 -10.03 -10.60
CA VAL A 327 -0.13 -10.05 -9.44
C VAL A 327 -1.03 -11.26 -9.49
N THR A 328 -0.98 -12.06 -8.44
CA THR A 328 -1.78 -13.27 -8.29
C THR A 328 -2.69 -13.20 -7.08
N ALA A 329 -3.70 -14.07 -7.03
CA ALA A 329 -4.55 -14.20 -5.85
C ALA A 329 -3.75 -14.59 -4.59
N GLU A 330 -2.75 -15.46 -4.73
CA GLU A 330 -1.89 -15.88 -3.61
C GLU A 330 -0.93 -14.76 -3.18
N GLY A 331 -0.39 -14.00 -4.12
CA GLY A 331 0.43 -12.81 -3.84
C GLY A 331 -0.34 -11.78 -3.01
N LEU A 332 -1.57 -11.43 -3.46
CA LEU A 332 -2.47 -10.51 -2.74
C LEU A 332 -2.87 -11.05 -1.37
N ASN A 333 -3.14 -12.36 -1.25
CA ASN A 333 -3.42 -13.00 0.04
C ASN A 333 -2.23 -12.89 0.99
N GLY A 334 -1.01 -13.10 0.48
CA GLY A 334 0.22 -12.94 1.25
C GLY A 334 0.42 -11.51 1.75
N GLY A 335 0.26 -10.51 0.88
CA GLY A 335 0.32 -9.10 1.24
C GLY A 335 -0.72 -8.70 2.28
N TYR A 336 -1.97 -9.14 2.11
CA TYR A 336 -3.06 -8.93 3.06
C TYR A 336 -2.71 -9.47 4.46
N TRP A 337 -2.26 -10.73 4.56
CA TRP A 337 -1.95 -11.34 5.85
C TRP A 337 -0.71 -10.74 6.51
N ALA A 338 0.30 -10.33 5.74
CA ALA A 338 1.48 -9.68 6.30
C ALA A 338 1.12 -8.36 7.01
N ILE A 339 0.35 -7.50 6.34
CA ILE A 339 -0.08 -6.22 6.91
C ILE A 339 -1.09 -6.42 8.04
N ARG A 340 -2.05 -7.33 7.88
CA ARG A 340 -3.02 -7.65 8.92
C ARG A 340 -2.34 -8.12 10.21
N ARG A 341 -1.36 -9.03 10.13
CA ARG A 341 -0.58 -9.47 11.29
C ARG A 341 0.20 -8.33 11.95
N ALA A 342 0.72 -7.40 11.14
CA ALA A 342 1.38 -6.22 11.67
C ALA A 342 0.41 -5.31 12.44
N ILE A 343 -0.79 -5.09 11.93
CA ILE A 343 -1.85 -4.35 12.61
C ILE A 343 -2.26 -5.08 13.91
N GLU A 344 -2.53 -6.37 13.86
CA GLU A 344 -2.89 -7.19 15.03
C GLU A 344 -1.78 -7.17 16.09
N ALA A 345 -0.51 -7.17 15.66
CA ALA A 345 0.62 -7.07 16.57
C ALA A 345 0.65 -5.73 17.30
N ILE A 346 0.36 -4.61 16.62
CA ILE A 346 0.28 -3.28 17.27
C ILE A 346 -0.91 -3.24 18.25
N GLU A 347 -2.09 -3.70 17.84
CA GLU A 347 -3.31 -3.74 18.65
C GLU A 347 -3.11 -4.51 19.97
N LYS A 348 -2.38 -5.60 19.93
CA LYS A 348 -2.17 -6.51 21.06
C LYS A 348 -0.85 -6.31 21.78
N ASN A 349 -0.06 -5.31 21.41
CA ASN A 349 1.26 -5.04 22.02
C ASN A 349 1.16 -4.38 23.40
N LYS A 350 0.58 -5.07 24.35
CA LYS A 350 0.43 -4.61 25.75
C LYS A 350 1.67 -4.95 26.57
N LYS A 351 1.85 -4.22 27.68
CA LYS A 351 2.82 -4.58 28.73
C LYS A 351 2.12 -5.37 29.81
N PHE A 352 2.70 -6.48 30.21
CA PHE A 352 2.13 -7.33 31.26
C PHE A 352 3.01 -7.33 32.49
N LYS A 353 2.38 -7.34 33.67
CA LYS A 353 3.04 -7.50 34.96
C LYS A 353 2.49 -8.69 35.69
N VAL A 354 3.38 -9.57 36.16
CA VAL A 354 2.99 -10.67 37.04
C VAL A 354 2.44 -10.14 38.38
N GLN A 355 1.36 -10.75 38.85
CA GLN A 355 0.63 -10.36 40.06
C GLN A 355 0.99 -11.25 41.26
N VAL A 356 1.70 -12.35 41.04
CA VAL A 356 2.06 -13.34 42.05
C VAL A 356 3.56 -13.30 42.21
N LEU A 357 4.03 -13.17 43.50
CA LEU A 357 5.46 -13.26 43.78
C LEU A 357 5.96 -14.70 43.68
N CYS A 358 7.16 -14.86 43.20
CA CYS A 358 7.77 -16.14 42.83
C CYS A 358 6.97 -16.85 41.71
N GLU A 359 7.27 -18.10 41.44
CA GLU A 359 6.52 -18.88 40.45
C GLU A 359 5.08 -19.16 40.94
N PRO A 360 4.06 -18.88 40.10
CA PRO A 360 2.68 -19.19 40.47
C PRO A 360 2.47 -20.68 40.64
N GLN A 361 1.73 -21.09 41.67
CA GLN A 361 1.31 -22.48 41.81
C GLN A 361 0.23 -22.81 40.77
N MET A 362 0.66 -23.30 39.61
CA MET A 362 -0.17 -23.55 38.45
C MET A 362 -1.16 -24.70 38.66
N SER A 363 -0.75 -25.73 39.44
CA SER A 363 -1.61 -26.90 39.72
C SER A 363 -2.91 -26.53 40.43
N LYS A 364 -2.91 -25.62 41.40
CA LYS A 364 -4.12 -25.20 42.09
C LYS A 364 -5.09 -24.42 41.21
N ARG A 365 -4.61 -23.94 40.05
CA ARG A 365 -5.38 -23.20 39.05
C ARG A 365 -5.83 -24.08 37.88
N GLY A 366 -5.51 -25.37 37.91
CA GLY A 366 -5.82 -26.30 36.81
C GLY A 366 -5.05 -26.00 35.53
N LEU A 367 -3.93 -25.27 35.62
CA LEU A 367 -3.13 -24.87 34.47
C LEU A 367 -1.97 -25.84 34.17
N TYR A 368 -1.75 -26.81 35.04
CA TYR A 368 -0.86 -27.93 34.75
C TYR A 368 -1.62 -29.05 34.03
N PRO A 369 -1.08 -29.60 32.96
CA PRO A 369 -1.67 -30.74 32.31
C PRO A 369 -1.53 -31.99 33.20
N THR A 370 -2.59 -32.81 33.21
CA THR A 370 -2.64 -34.07 33.99
C THR A 370 -1.77 -35.17 33.40
N LEU A 371 -1.36 -35.05 32.15
CA LEU A 371 -0.51 -36.04 31.47
C LEU A 371 0.81 -35.39 31.02
N SER A 372 1.93 -35.95 31.45
CA SER A 372 3.27 -35.52 31.03
C SER A 372 3.64 -36.14 29.68
N LYS A 373 3.38 -35.44 28.59
CA LYS A 373 3.87 -35.75 27.26
C LYS A 373 4.84 -34.68 26.79
N LYS A 374 5.70 -34.96 25.78
CA LYS A 374 6.70 -34.04 25.26
C LYS A 374 6.10 -32.67 24.91
N ASP A 375 5.04 -32.64 24.10
CA ASP A 375 4.35 -31.40 23.69
C ASP A 375 3.75 -30.62 24.86
N THR A 376 3.46 -31.29 25.95
CA THR A 376 2.92 -30.73 27.19
C THR A 376 4.02 -30.01 27.98
N TYR A 377 5.24 -30.59 28.02
CA TYR A 377 6.37 -29.96 28.63
C TYR A 377 6.76 -28.63 27.96
N ASP A 378 6.79 -28.60 26.62
CA ASP A 378 7.14 -27.41 25.87
C ASP A 378 6.12 -26.27 26.09
N LYS A 379 4.81 -26.59 26.15
CA LYS A 379 3.76 -25.61 26.47
C LYS A 379 3.86 -25.08 27.92
N VAL A 380 4.17 -25.93 28.87
CA VAL A 380 4.39 -25.48 30.26
C VAL A 380 5.62 -24.62 30.35
N LYS A 381 6.70 -25.02 29.70
CA LYS A 381 7.95 -24.23 29.65
C LYS A 381 7.69 -22.87 29.07
N LEU A 382 7.04 -22.76 27.91
CA LEU A 382 6.69 -21.48 27.28
C LEU A 382 5.87 -20.60 28.23
N MET A 383 4.87 -21.17 28.91
CA MET A 383 4.04 -20.44 29.86
C MET A 383 4.85 -19.89 31.04
N MET A 384 5.79 -20.67 31.59
CA MET A 384 6.64 -20.24 32.70
C MET A 384 7.68 -19.22 32.24
N ASP A 385 8.30 -19.42 31.09
CA ASP A 385 9.21 -18.45 30.47
C ASP A 385 8.51 -17.12 30.25
N PHE A 386 7.27 -17.12 29.67
CA PHE A 386 6.46 -15.93 29.47
C PHE A 386 6.19 -15.21 30.79
N ILE A 387 5.74 -15.91 31.83
CA ILE A 387 5.48 -15.31 33.15
C ILE A 387 6.74 -14.68 33.73
N SER A 388 7.90 -15.34 33.59
CA SER A 388 9.18 -14.88 34.17
C SER A 388 9.64 -13.52 33.64
N VAL A 389 9.17 -13.13 32.43
CA VAL A 389 9.54 -11.86 31.76
C VAL A 389 8.43 -10.82 31.76
N CYS A 390 7.27 -11.13 32.38
CA CYS A 390 6.17 -10.18 32.57
C CYS A 390 6.47 -9.23 33.76
N ASP A 391 7.45 -8.35 33.58
CA ASP A 391 7.95 -7.41 34.61
C ASP A 391 7.21 -6.06 34.62
N GLY A 392 6.29 -5.82 33.68
CA GLY A 392 5.60 -4.57 33.45
C GLY A 392 6.37 -3.53 32.62
N LYS A 393 7.57 -3.88 32.12
CA LYS A 393 8.41 -3.05 31.25
C LYS A 393 8.42 -3.58 29.82
N ASN A 394 8.56 -4.89 29.68
CA ASN A 394 8.55 -5.56 28.40
C ASN A 394 7.14 -5.53 27.76
N SER A 395 7.06 -5.10 26.52
CA SER A 395 5.85 -5.27 25.72
C SER A 395 5.71 -6.71 25.23
N LEU A 396 4.52 -7.10 24.81
CA LEU A 396 4.29 -8.45 24.26
C LEU A 396 5.19 -8.75 23.06
N LEU A 397 5.47 -7.75 22.23
CA LEU A 397 6.40 -7.85 21.11
C LEU A 397 7.84 -8.12 21.60
N ASN A 398 8.31 -7.38 22.62
CA ASN A 398 9.64 -7.61 23.21
C ASN A 398 9.73 -9.01 23.81
N ILE A 399 8.68 -9.49 24.47
CA ILE A 399 8.63 -10.84 25.04
C ILE A 399 8.69 -11.90 23.94
N ALA A 400 7.93 -11.70 22.84
CA ALA A 400 7.94 -12.60 21.70
C ALA A 400 9.33 -12.72 21.06
N ASP A 401 10.02 -11.57 20.90
CA ASP A 401 11.39 -11.54 20.38
C ASP A 401 12.38 -12.23 21.34
N LEU A 402 12.27 -11.99 22.64
CA LEU A 402 13.11 -12.62 23.66
C LEU A 402 12.94 -14.14 23.69
N LEU A 403 11.69 -14.61 23.58
CA LEU A 403 11.36 -16.03 23.54
C LEU A 403 11.60 -16.66 22.16
N ASN A 404 11.93 -15.85 21.15
CA ASN A 404 12.12 -16.22 19.76
C ASN A 404 10.94 -17.02 19.18
N ILE A 405 9.75 -16.48 19.34
CA ILE A 405 8.48 -17.03 18.81
C ILE A 405 7.65 -15.91 18.16
N PRO A 406 6.73 -16.24 17.25
CA PRO A 406 5.86 -15.23 16.69
C PRO A 406 4.87 -14.69 17.74
N ILE A 407 4.67 -13.37 17.76
CA ILE A 407 3.83 -12.69 18.77
C ILE A 407 2.40 -13.27 18.86
N TRP A 408 1.85 -13.74 17.74
CA TRP A 408 0.48 -14.29 17.70
C TRP A 408 0.33 -15.61 18.47
N GLU A 409 1.40 -16.34 18.74
CA GLU A 409 1.38 -17.51 19.61
C GLU A 409 1.20 -17.16 21.10
N LEU A 410 1.51 -15.90 21.46
CA LEU A 410 1.36 -15.42 22.83
C LEU A 410 -0.05 -14.86 23.14
N TYR A 411 -0.88 -14.56 22.14
CA TYR A 411 -2.16 -13.89 22.38
C TYR A 411 -3.09 -14.69 23.29
N GLU A 412 -3.30 -15.96 22.97
CA GLU A 412 -4.16 -16.84 23.78
C GLU A 412 -3.57 -17.11 25.16
N LEU A 413 -2.25 -17.28 25.24
CA LEU A 413 -1.53 -17.47 26.50
C LEU A 413 -1.69 -16.27 27.41
N ALA A 414 -1.46 -15.06 26.91
CA ALA A 414 -1.60 -13.83 27.67
C ALA A 414 -3.03 -13.65 28.18
N ASN A 415 -4.05 -13.80 27.32
CA ASN A 415 -5.47 -13.72 27.70
C ASN A 415 -5.81 -14.76 28.79
N LYS A 416 -5.32 -15.99 28.65
CA LYS A 416 -5.54 -17.06 29.63
C LYS A 416 -4.92 -16.72 30.98
N LEU A 417 -3.67 -16.27 31.02
CA LEU A 417 -3.01 -15.92 32.27
C LEU A 417 -3.63 -14.69 32.96
N GLU A 418 -4.12 -13.74 32.17
CA GLU A 418 -4.84 -12.57 32.67
C GLU A 418 -6.21 -12.97 33.29
N SER A 419 -6.95 -13.89 32.66
CA SER A 419 -8.23 -14.39 33.20
C SER A 419 -8.07 -15.14 34.52
N TYR A 420 -6.89 -15.71 34.81
CA TYR A 420 -6.54 -16.34 36.07
C TYR A 420 -5.87 -15.38 37.09
N ASN A 421 -5.82 -14.08 36.80
CA ASN A 421 -5.15 -13.06 37.61
C ASN A 421 -3.68 -13.38 37.94
N ILE A 422 -2.99 -14.07 37.02
CA ILE A 422 -1.55 -14.34 37.16
C ILE A 422 -0.74 -13.15 36.66
N ILE A 423 -1.20 -12.53 35.59
CA ILE A 423 -0.67 -11.29 35.03
C ILE A 423 -1.79 -10.24 34.94
N SER A 424 -1.43 -8.98 34.85
CA SER A 424 -2.34 -7.89 34.49
C SER A 424 -1.68 -6.97 33.50
N THR A 425 -2.49 -6.36 32.62
CA THR A 425 -2.06 -5.29 31.74
C THR A 425 -1.64 -4.07 32.53
N ARG A 426 -0.53 -3.42 32.14
CA ARG A 426 -0.16 -2.07 32.56
C ARG A 426 -0.34 -1.11 31.41
N GLU A 427 -0.91 0.04 31.69
CA GLU A 427 -0.99 1.19 30.77
C GLU A 427 0.40 1.76 30.45
#